data_072c770265e4a8e6030bfba7fac1d2c7
#
_entry.id   072c770265e4a8e6030bfba7fac1d2c7
#
_cell.length_a   1.000
_cell.length_b   1.000
_cell.length_c   1.000
_cell.angle_alpha   90.00
_cell.angle_beta   90.00
_cell.angle_gamma   90.00
#
_symmetry.space_group_name_H-M   'P 1'
#
loop_
_entity.id
_entity.type
_entity.pdbx_description
1 polymer ?
#
loop_
_entity_poly.entity_id
_entity_poly.type
_entity_poly.pdbx_seq_one_letter_code
_entity_poly.pdbx_strand_id
1 'polypeptide(L)'
;LAENKVFKIGRLRLIDDFPIALHTSFVTKSTFPEIEKDGPDMTSMFQYYRQRGFVEFGSSRSTLNVLFPTFFERDILQCSSLIPLLQVESLCRDKRSNQVLEHTVKIYRSDCFTYVI
;
A
#
# COMPACT_ATOMS: atom_id res chain seq x y z
N LEU A 1 -2.38 -3.40 -19.62
CA LEU A 1 -3.44 -3.76 -20.55
C LEU A 1 -4.75 -3.16 -20.13
N ALA A 2 -5.53 -2.70 -21.10
CA ALA A 2 -6.76 -1.97 -20.85
C ALA A 2 -7.80 -2.81 -20.08
N GLU A 3 -7.82 -4.11 -20.31
CA GLU A 3 -8.76 -5.02 -19.67
C GLU A 3 -8.32 -5.44 -18.27
N ASN A 4 -7.12 -5.07 -17.84
CA ASN A 4 -6.66 -5.36 -16.50
C ASN A 4 -7.27 -4.37 -15.51
N LYS A 5 -8.23 -4.86 -14.78
CA LYS A 5 -8.86 -4.09 -13.71
C LYS A 5 -8.00 -4.19 -12.45
N VAL A 6 -7.94 -3.09 -11.73
CA VAL A 6 -7.15 -2.98 -10.51
C VAL A 6 -8.08 -2.79 -9.32
N PHE A 7 -7.81 -3.50 -8.25
CA PHE A 7 -8.50 -3.32 -6.99
C PHE A 7 -7.59 -2.52 -6.04
N LYS A 8 -8.13 -1.46 -5.47
CA LYS A 8 -7.41 -0.56 -4.57
C LYS A 8 -7.85 -0.80 -3.14
N ILE A 9 -6.90 -1.05 -2.26
CA ILE A 9 -7.16 -1.25 -0.84
C ILE A 9 -6.39 -0.20 -0.06
N GLY A 10 -7.13 0.68 0.63
CA GLY A 10 -6.53 1.67 1.53
C GLY A 10 -6.63 1.20 2.98
N ARG A 11 -5.55 1.34 3.73
CA ARG A 11 -5.51 0.99 5.15
C ARG A 11 -4.86 2.11 5.93
N LEU A 12 -5.60 2.64 6.88
CA LEU A 12 -5.08 3.66 7.78
C LEU A 12 -4.35 2.98 8.93
N ARG A 13 -3.12 3.42 9.20
CA ARG A 13 -2.32 2.90 10.31
C ARG A 13 -2.40 3.88 11.48
N LEU A 14 -2.70 3.34 12.66
CA LEU A 14 -2.88 4.13 13.86
C LEU A 14 -1.89 3.68 14.94
N ILE A 15 -1.43 4.64 15.74
CA ILE A 15 -0.73 4.36 16.99
C ILE A 15 -1.49 5.11 18.07
N ASP A 16 -1.97 4.39 19.11
CA ASP A 16 -2.78 4.95 20.19
C ASP A 16 -3.95 5.79 19.65
N ASP A 17 -4.65 5.22 18.65
CA ASP A 17 -5.78 5.85 17.97
C ASP A 17 -5.43 7.10 17.16
N PHE A 18 -4.14 7.38 16.99
CA PHE A 18 -3.66 8.52 16.23
C PHE A 18 -3.23 8.08 14.83
N PRO A 19 -3.76 8.69 13.75
CA PRO A 19 -3.39 8.29 12.40
C PRO A 19 -1.98 8.74 12.05
N ILE A 20 -1.16 7.79 11.60
CA ILE A 20 0.25 8.05 11.31
C ILE A 20 0.61 7.79 9.85
N ALA A 21 -0.10 6.90 9.20
CA ALA A 21 0.22 6.52 7.82
C ALA A 21 -1.00 5.97 7.11
N LEU A 22 -0.98 6.11 5.79
CA LEU A 22 -1.97 5.52 4.89
C LEU A 22 -1.24 4.59 3.94
N HIS A 23 -1.57 3.30 3.96
CA HIS A 23 -1.03 2.31 3.05
C HIS A 23 -2.07 2.00 1.99
N THR A 24 -1.71 2.17 0.73
CA THR A 24 -2.59 1.86 -0.39
C THR A 24 -1.96 0.76 -1.23
N SER A 25 -2.69 -0.32 -1.44
CA SER A 25 -2.26 -1.44 -2.25
C SER A 25 -3.12 -1.52 -3.50
N PHE A 26 -2.46 -1.70 -4.65
CA PHE A 26 -3.11 -1.89 -5.94
C PHE A 26 -2.79 -3.30 -6.41
N VAL A 27 -3.83 -4.10 -6.63
CA VAL A 27 -3.67 -5.48 -7.12
C VAL A 27 -4.54 -5.68 -8.34
N THR A 28 -4.08 -6.53 -9.27
CA THR A 28 -4.86 -6.81 -10.48
C THR A 28 -5.90 -7.87 -10.20
N LYS A 29 -7.12 -7.64 -10.71
CA LYS A 29 -8.21 -8.60 -10.56
C LYS A 29 -7.97 -9.88 -11.36
N SER A 30 -7.17 -9.82 -12.41
CA SER A 30 -6.84 -11.02 -13.18
C SER A 30 -5.98 -11.99 -12.35
N THR A 31 -5.09 -11.47 -11.51
CA THR A 31 -4.27 -12.31 -10.62
C THR A 31 -5.06 -12.79 -9.41
N PHE A 32 -5.94 -11.95 -8.88
CA PHE A 32 -6.76 -12.24 -7.72
C PHE A 32 -8.24 -11.98 -8.05
N PRO A 33 -8.89 -12.92 -8.75
CA PRO A 33 -10.27 -12.68 -9.24
C PRO A 33 -11.29 -12.42 -8.14
N GLU A 34 -11.06 -12.93 -6.94
CA GLU A 34 -11.98 -12.80 -5.81
C GLU A 34 -11.64 -11.63 -4.88
N ILE A 35 -10.65 -10.80 -5.25
CA ILE A 35 -10.16 -9.74 -4.35
C ILE A 35 -11.24 -8.72 -3.98
N GLU A 36 -12.14 -8.44 -4.90
CA GLU A 36 -13.22 -7.47 -4.64
C GLU A 36 -14.16 -7.96 -3.55
N LYS A 37 -14.43 -9.27 -3.55
CA LYS A 37 -15.27 -9.93 -2.55
C LYS A 37 -14.53 -10.11 -1.22
N ASP A 38 -13.28 -10.55 -1.28
CA ASP A 38 -12.50 -10.93 -0.11
C ASP A 38 -11.82 -9.74 0.56
N GLY A 39 -11.54 -8.68 -0.21
CA GLY A 39 -10.76 -7.54 0.25
C GLY A 39 -11.26 -6.88 1.54
N PRO A 40 -12.58 -6.62 1.67
CA PRO A 40 -13.10 -5.96 2.88
C PRO A 40 -12.85 -6.72 4.18
N ASP A 41 -12.72 -8.04 4.12
CA ASP A 41 -12.50 -8.89 5.30
C ASP A 41 -11.04 -9.24 5.51
N MET A 42 -10.17 -8.74 4.66
CA MET A 42 -8.76 -9.10 4.65
C MET A 42 -7.99 -8.36 5.74
N THR A 43 -7.24 -9.09 6.55
CA THR A 43 -6.39 -8.52 7.59
C THR A 43 -4.92 -8.49 7.21
N SER A 44 -4.49 -9.38 6.31
CA SER A 44 -3.11 -9.44 5.83
C SER A 44 -3.08 -9.74 4.34
N MET A 45 -2.44 -8.85 3.58
CA MET A 45 -2.27 -9.03 2.13
C MET A 45 -1.40 -10.24 1.82
N PHE A 46 -0.28 -10.39 2.54
CA PHE A 46 0.64 -11.51 2.30
C PHE A 46 0.02 -12.85 2.61
N GLN A 47 -0.78 -12.94 3.67
CA GLN A 47 -1.50 -14.17 3.98
C GLN A 47 -2.47 -14.53 2.87
N TYR A 48 -3.15 -13.54 2.33
CA TYR A 48 -4.07 -13.73 1.20
C TYR A 48 -3.32 -14.26 -0.02
N TYR A 49 -2.15 -13.69 -0.33
CA TYR A 49 -1.35 -14.13 -1.48
C TYR A 49 -0.88 -15.58 -1.29
N ARG A 50 -0.47 -15.95 -0.06
CA ARG A 50 -0.06 -17.33 0.25
C ARG A 50 -1.19 -18.31 0.05
N GLN A 51 -2.40 -17.95 0.42
CA GLN A 51 -3.58 -18.80 0.21
C GLN A 51 -3.88 -19.02 -1.27
N ARG A 52 -3.39 -18.16 -2.13
CA ARG A 52 -3.55 -18.25 -3.59
C ARG A 52 -2.34 -18.87 -4.28
N GLY A 53 -1.39 -19.43 -3.51
CA GLY A 53 -0.25 -20.16 -4.05
C GLY A 53 1.02 -19.35 -4.22
N PHE A 54 1.03 -18.07 -3.85
CA PHE A 54 2.23 -17.25 -3.91
C PHE A 54 2.90 -17.25 -2.54
N VAL A 55 4.01 -17.96 -2.41
CA VAL A 55 4.62 -18.23 -1.11
C VAL A 55 5.92 -17.48 -0.86
N GLU A 56 6.61 -17.07 -1.89
CA GLU A 56 7.87 -16.35 -1.78
C GLU A 56 7.76 -14.99 -2.46
N PHE A 57 8.09 -13.95 -1.71
CA PHE A 57 7.94 -12.57 -2.17
C PHE A 57 9.28 -11.88 -2.29
N GLY A 58 9.41 -11.06 -3.33
CA GLY A 58 10.53 -10.17 -3.52
C GLY A 58 10.03 -8.75 -3.73
N SER A 59 10.79 -7.77 -3.27
CA SER A 59 10.48 -6.38 -3.54
C SER A 59 11.41 -5.87 -4.64
N SER A 60 10.88 -4.99 -5.47
CA SER A 60 11.68 -4.22 -6.39
C SER A 60 12.25 -3.00 -5.66
N ARG A 61 12.97 -2.18 -6.42
CA ARG A 61 13.46 -0.91 -5.90
C ARG A 61 12.29 -0.06 -5.38
N SER A 62 12.45 0.46 -4.17
CA SER A 62 11.50 1.43 -3.59
C SER A 62 11.92 2.84 -3.96
N THR A 63 10.93 3.71 -4.20
CA THR A 63 11.17 5.13 -4.40
C THR A 63 10.63 5.90 -3.20
N LEU A 64 11.34 6.94 -2.81
CA LEU A 64 10.96 7.82 -1.70
C LEU A 64 10.80 9.23 -2.24
N ASN A 65 9.65 9.83 -1.99
CA ASN A 65 9.36 11.21 -2.35
C ASN A 65 8.83 11.96 -1.13
N VAL A 66 8.97 13.28 -1.17
CA VAL A 66 8.39 14.17 -0.17
C VAL A 66 7.28 14.96 -0.85
N LEU A 67 6.10 14.95 -0.25
CA LEU A 67 4.92 15.62 -0.78
C LEU A 67 4.28 16.48 0.29
N PHE A 68 3.54 17.50 -0.11
CA PHE A 68 2.61 18.16 0.80
C PHE A 68 1.25 17.50 0.67
N PRO A 69 0.48 17.41 1.77
CA PRO A 69 -0.77 16.65 1.77
C PRO A 69 -1.86 17.30 0.92
N THR A 70 -2.60 16.48 0.21
CA THR A 70 -3.86 16.86 -0.42
C THR A 70 -4.94 17.06 0.66
N PHE A 71 -6.10 17.59 0.27
CA PHE A 71 -7.23 17.72 1.21
C PHE A 71 -7.63 16.36 1.79
N PHE A 72 -7.69 15.33 0.96
CA PHE A 72 -8.03 13.99 1.42
C PHE A 72 -7.02 13.48 2.45
N GLU A 73 -5.73 13.66 2.17
CA GLU A 73 -4.67 13.19 3.05
C GLU A 73 -4.63 13.95 4.38
N ARG A 74 -4.86 15.26 4.33
CA ARG A 74 -4.96 16.07 5.56
C ARG A 74 -6.09 15.60 6.45
N ASP A 75 -7.23 15.30 5.84
CA ASP A 75 -8.42 14.87 6.56
C ASP A 75 -8.20 13.49 7.19
N ILE A 76 -7.75 12.53 6.42
CA ILE A 76 -7.61 11.15 6.90
C ILE A 76 -6.43 10.99 7.87
N LEU A 77 -5.35 11.75 7.69
CA LEU A 77 -4.17 11.72 8.57
C LEU A 77 -4.26 12.74 9.69
N GLN A 78 -5.28 13.58 9.70
CA GLN A 78 -5.51 14.61 10.70
C GLN A 78 -4.28 15.52 10.87
N CYS A 79 -3.72 15.96 9.76
CA CYS A 79 -2.54 16.82 9.78
C CYS A 79 -2.80 18.13 9.03
N SER A 80 -1.97 19.14 9.28
CA SER A 80 -2.07 20.42 8.59
C SER A 80 -1.41 20.35 7.21
N SER A 81 -1.73 21.31 6.36
CA SER A 81 -1.13 21.41 5.02
C SER A 81 0.38 21.66 5.06
N LEU A 82 0.92 22.05 6.21
CA LEU A 82 2.34 22.36 6.39
C LEU A 82 3.16 21.14 6.82
N ILE A 83 2.53 20.01 7.11
CA ILE A 83 3.23 18.79 7.49
C ILE A 83 3.58 18.03 6.22
N PRO A 84 4.87 17.95 5.83
CA PRO A 84 5.26 17.16 4.68
C PRO A 84 4.96 15.68 4.91
N LEU A 85 4.65 14.98 3.83
CA LEU A 85 4.42 13.54 3.85
C LEU A 85 5.58 12.85 3.15
N LEU A 86 5.97 11.69 3.69
CA LEU A 86 6.93 10.80 3.05
C LEU A 86 6.14 9.75 2.28
N GLN A 87 6.39 9.66 0.98
CA GLN A 87 5.73 8.68 0.13
C GLN A 87 6.74 7.63 -0.30
N VAL A 88 6.44 6.37 0.01
CA VAL A 88 7.26 5.24 -0.40
C VAL A 88 6.44 4.38 -1.36
N GLU A 89 6.96 4.19 -2.57
CA GLU A 89 6.34 3.32 -3.57
C GLU A 89 7.21 2.10 -3.81
N SER A 90 6.59 0.95 -3.92
CA SER A 90 7.31 -0.30 -4.21
C SER A 90 6.40 -1.29 -4.91
N LEU A 91 7.03 -2.30 -5.53
CA LEU A 91 6.32 -3.44 -6.12
C LEU A 91 6.65 -4.69 -5.34
N CYS A 92 5.65 -5.52 -5.10
CA CYS A 92 5.84 -6.86 -4.56
C CYS A 92 5.71 -7.86 -5.71
N ARG A 93 6.69 -8.74 -5.87
CA ARG A 93 6.72 -9.74 -6.92
C ARG A 93 6.75 -11.14 -6.33
N ASP A 94 6.15 -12.08 -7.05
CA ASP A 94 6.36 -13.50 -6.78
C ASP A 94 7.78 -13.86 -7.25
N LYS A 95 8.60 -14.42 -6.35
CA LYS A 95 9.98 -14.77 -6.68
C LYS A 95 10.10 -15.86 -7.73
N ARG A 96 9.14 -16.76 -7.80
CA ARG A 96 9.19 -17.89 -8.74
C ARG A 96 8.92 -17.45 -10.17
N SER A 97 7.86 -16.67 -10.37
CA SER A 97 7.41 -16.26 -11.71
C SER A 97 7.84 -14.87 -12.09
N ASN A 98 8.33 -14.08 -11.13
CA ASN A 98 8.60 -12.65 -11.28
C ASN A 98 7.34 -11.83 -11.60
N GLN A 99 6.17 -12.40 -11.37
CA GLN A 99 4.91 -11.70 -11.57
C GLN A 99 4.71 -10.62 -10.53
N VAL A 100 4.23 -9.46 -10.95
CA VAL A 100 3.89 -8.38 -10.01
C VAL A 100 2.57 -8.74 -9.34
N LEU A 101 2.59 -8.82 -8.02
CA LEU A 101 1.41 -9.11 -7.22
C LEU A 101 0.74 -7.84 -6.71
N GLU A 102 1.53 -6.84 -6.37
CA GLU A 102 1.03 -5.65 -5.71
C GLU A 102 1.92 -4.45 -6.02
N HIS A 103 1.28 -3.31 -6.27
CA HIS A 103 1.93 -1.99 -6.24
C HIS A 103 1.47 -1.31 -4.96
N THR A 104 2.42 -0.90 -4.12
CA THR A 104 2.13 -0.31 -2.82
C THR A 104 2.57 1.15 -2.79
N VAL A 105 1.68 2.01 -2.30
CA VAL A 105 1.99 3.41 -2.01
C VAL A 105 1.74 3.62 -0.52
N LYS A 106 2.81 3.95 0.22
CA LYS A 106 2.73 4.20 1.66
C LYS A 106 3.03 5.67 1.90
N ILE A 107 2.12 6.35 2.59
CA ILE A 107 2.25 7.76 2.90
C ILE A 107 2.34 7.90 4.42
N TYR A 108 3.43 8.52 4.89
CA TYR A 108 3.71 8.70 6.31
C TYR A 108 3.74 10.18 6.66
N ARG A 109 3.20 10.53 7.81
CA ARG A 109 3.40 11.88 8.37
C ARG A 109 4.88 12.04 8.76
N SER A 110 5.54 13.06 8.24
CA SER A 110 6.96 13.28 8.51
C SER A 110 7.25 13.62 9.97
N ASP A 111 6.27 14.15 10.70
CA ASP A 111 6.41 14.50 12.11
C ASP A 111 6.30 13.27 13.02
N CYS A 112 5.94 12.10 12.49
CA CYS A 112 5.78 10.86 13.26
C CYS A 112 6.87 9.83 12.95
N PHE A 113 7.63 10.00 11.86
CA PHE A 113 8.55 8.97 11.38
C PHE A 113 9.90 9.55 10.99
N THR A 114 10.94 8.76 11.25
CA THR A 114 12.24 8.89 10.63
C THR A 114 12.45 7.69 9.72
N TYR A 115 12.71 7.94 8.46
CA TYR A 115 12.98 6.87 7.51
C TYR A 115 14.49 6.62 7.45
N VAL A 116 14.88 5.42 7.83
CA VAL A 116 16.29 5.01 7.81
C VAL A 116 16.54 4.22 6.54
N ILE A 117 17.47 4.70 5.76
CA ILE A 117 17.85 4.05 4.50
C ILE A 117 19.05 3.12 4.73
#